data_f9fe8f747234f41623a9efcbfdeb3030
#
_entry.id   f9fe8f747234f41623a9efcbfdeb3030
#
_cell.length_a   1.000
_cell.length_b   1.000
_cell.length_c   1.000
_cell.angle_alpha   90.00
_cell.angle_beta   90.00
_cell.angle_gamma   90.00
#
_symmetry.space_group_name_H-M   'P 1'
#
loop_
_entity.id
_entity.type
_entity.pdbx_description
1 polymer ?
#
loop_
_entity_poly.entity_id
_entity_poly.type
_entity_poly.pdbx_seq_one_letter_code
_entity_poly.pdbx_strand_id
1 'polypeptide(L)'
;MAPNLPEAFEAHFGVPMAGAVLNALNIRLDPETIGFILGHGEAKVLLTDTEFAPVVKASLAHLEHKPLVVDICDNAGPGGERLGKSDYEAFLAGGDPAFSPVMPADEWDAIALNYTSGTTGNPKGVVYHHRGAYLNAIGNILVWSMRQHPTYLWTLPMFHCNGWCFPWTITALAGTHVCLRRIEAATIYELIRREGVSHLCGAPAVMNMLLNPGPGVDRRLERPVAMMTAGAPPPAAVIGGMEAAGFNITHVYGLTEVYGPATVCAWHNEWDALPVEERARLKARQGVNYHVLDGLTVGNPETLAPVPADGAAMGEIFMRGNVVMKGYLKNPHATEEAFAGGWFHTGDLGVVHPDGYIG
;
A
#
# COMPACT_ATOMS: atom_id res chain seq x y z
N MET A 1 -4.14 -12.03 -8.90
CA MET A 1 -3.67 -10.97 -9.81
C MET A 1 -4.87 -10.24 -10.39
N ALA A 2 -5.18 -9.05 -9.89
CA ALA A 2 -6.36 -8.28 -10.28
C ALA A 2 -6.11 -6.77 -10.11
N PRO A 3 -6.78 -5.89 -10.88
CA PRO A 3 -6.82 -4.47 -10.59
C PRO A 3 -7.64 -4.20 -9.31
N ASN A 4 -7.93 -2.93 -9.02
CA ASN A 4 -8.75 -2.59 -7.84
C ASN A 4 -10.21 -2.96 -8.07
N LEU A 5 -10.58 -4.18 -7.74
CA LEU A 5 -11.92 -4.78 -7.89
C LEU A 5 -12.47 -5.23 -6.53
N PRO A 6 -13.78 -5.43 -6.40
CA PRO A 6 -14.37 -6.03 -5.21
C PRO A 6 -13.73 -7.38 -4.85
N GLU A 7 -13.48 -8.25 -5.82
CA GLU A 7 -12.85 -9.56 -5.64
C GLU A 7 -11.42 -9.46 -5.08
N ALA A 8 -10.66 -8.44 -5.50
CA ALA A 8 -9.34 -8.16 -4.92
C ALA A 8 -9.45 -7.70 -3.47
N PHE A 9 -10.45 -6.87 -3.16
CA PHE A 9 -10.75 -6.45 -1.80
C PHE A 9 -11.19 -7.63 -0.93
N GLU A 10 -12.11 -8.45 -1.39
CA GLU A 10 -12.61 -9.65 -0.68
C GLU A 10 -11.48 -10.63 -0.36
N ALA A 11 -10.50 -10.78 -1.25
CA ALA A 11 -9.34 -11.65 -1.02
C ALA A 11 -8.52 -11.23 0.21
N HIS A 12 -8.51 -9.94 0.60
CA HIS A 12 -7.83 -9.46 1.80
C HIS A 12 -8.45 -9.99 3.10
N PHE A 13 -9.68 -10.47 3.04
CA PHE A 13 -10.39 -11.10 4.14
C PHE A 13 -10.55 -12.61 3.94
N GLY A 14 -11.09 -13.03 2.80
CA GLY A 14 -11.39 -14.43 2.53
C GLY A 14 -10.16 -15.34 2.63
N VAL A 15 -9.00 -14.89 2.12
CA VAL A 15 -7.77 -15.70 2.17
C VAL A 15 -7.27 -15.89 3.61
N PRO A 16 -7.07 -14.83 4.44
CA PRO A 16 -6.71 -15.01 5.84
C PRO A 16 -7.76 -15.77 6.66
N MET A 17 -9.05 -15.53 6.42
CA MET A 17 -10.14 -16.25 7.09
C MET A 17 -10.11 -17.76 6.80
N ALA A 18 -9.60 -18.15 5.64
CA ALA A 18 -9.36 -19.55 5.30
C ALA A 18 -8.07 -20.14 5.93
N GLY A 19 -7.34 -19.36 6.75
CA GLY A 19 -6.06 -19.75 7.33
C GLY A 19 -4.91 -19.78 6.33
N ALA A 20 -5.04 -19.07 5.21
CA ALA A 20 -4.04 -18.97 4.15
C ALA A 20 -3.37 -17.58 4.12
N VAL A 21 -2.26 -17.47 3.40
CA VAL A 21 -1.48 -16.23 3.24
C VAL A 21 -1.80 -15.61 1.89
N LEU A 22 -2.21 -14.34 1.90
CA LEU A 22 -2.50 -13.58 0.68
C LEU A 22 -1.19 -13.16 -0.01
N ASN A 23 -0.94 -13.62 -1.22
CA ASN A 23 0.16 -13.17 -2.06
C ASN A 23 -0.37 -12.18 -3.11
N ALA A 24 -0.23 -10.88 -2.82
CA ALA A 24 -0.75 -9.82 -3.67
C ALA A 24 0.21 -9.51 -4.83
N LEU A 25 -0.14 -10.00 -6.04
CA LEU A 25 0.71 -9.86 -7.23
C LEU A 25 0.58 -8.48 -7.88
N ASN A 26 1.72 -7.86 -8.16
CA ASN A 26 1.77 -6.66 -8.99
C ASN A 26 1.41 -7.01 -10.44
N ILE A 27 0.35 -6.38 -10.96
CA ILE A 27 -0.20 -6.63 -12.29
C ILE A 27 0.69 -6.12 -13.46
N ARG A 28 1.79 -5.45 -13.16
CA ARG A 28 2.72 -4.85 -14.14
C ARG A 28 3.99 -5.66 -14.33
N LEU A 29 4.13 -6.78 -13.61
CA LEU A 29 5.31 -7.64 -13.70
C LEU A 29 5.29 -8.48 -14.98
N ASP A 30 6.47 -8.85 -15.42
CA ASP A 30 6.68 -9.76 -16.54
C ASP A 30 6.38 -11.22 -16.15
N PRO A 31 6.18 -12.12 -17.15
CA PRO A 31 5.81 -13.51 -16.88
C PRO A 31 6.83 -14.30 -16.07
N GLU A 32 8.13 -14.07 -16.26
CA GLU A 32 9.20 -14.77 -15.56
C GLU A 32 9.18 -14.42 -14.07
N THR A 33 9.08 -13.13 -13.77
CA THR A 33 8.96 -12.62 -12.38
C THR A 33 7.71 -13.15 -11.69
N ILE A 34 6.54 -13.16 -12.36
CA ILE A 34 5.30 -13.72 -11.78
C ILE A 34 5.45 -15.22 -11.56
N GLY A 35 6.04 -15.95 -12.52
CA GLY A 35 6.33 -17.38 -12.36
C GLY A 35 7.22 -17.63 -11.15
N PHE A 36 8.30 -16.88 -11.00
CA PHE A 36 9.17 -16.95 -9.81
C PHE A 36 8.36 -16.72 -8.52
N ILE A 37 7.57 -15.65 -8.45
CA ILE A 37 6.79 -15.30 -7.24
C ILE A 37 5.80 -16.43 -6.87
N LEU A 38 5.08 -16.96 -7.84
CA LEU A 38 4.14 -18.05 -7.62
C LEU A 38 4.83 -19.34 -7.14
N GLY A 39 5.95 -19.69 -7.74
CA GLY A 39 6.74 -20.87 -7.38
C GLY A 39 7.43 -20.70 -6.01
N HIS A 40 8.12 -19.59 -5.78
CA HIS A 40 8.81 -19.30 -4.51
C HIS A 40 7.84 -19.18 -3.34
N GLY A 41 6.68 -18.54 -3.56
CA GLY A 41 5.59 -18.40 -2.59
C GLY A 41 4.72 -19.66 -2.44
N GLU A 42 4.98 -20.71 -3.22
CA GLU A 42 4.24 -22.00 -3.19
C GLU A 42 2.72 -21.82 -3.33
N ALA A 43 2.31 -20.92 -4.24
CA ALA A 43 0.92 -20.59 -4.46
C ALA A 43 0.07 -21.84 -4.78
N LYS A 44 -1.03 -22.02 -4.05
CA LYS A 44 -1.97 -23.14 -4.26
C LYS A 44 -3.16 -22.75 -5.12
N VAL A 45 -3.60 -21.51 -5.00
CA VAL A 45 -4.71 -20.92 -5.75
C VAL A 45 -4.26 -19.58 -6.34
N LEU A 46 -4.61 -19.33 -7.58
CA LEU A 46 -4.40 -18.04 -8.26
C LEU A 46 -5.75 -17.47 -8.68
N LEU A 47 -6.20 -16.43 -7.99
CA LEU A 47 -7.31 -15.61 -8.44
C LEU A 47 -6.76 -14.60 -9.46
N THR A 48 -7.29 -14.59 -10.67
CA THR A 48 -6.78 -13.69 -11.73
C THR A 48 -7.89 -13.11 -12.58
N ASP A 49 -7.83 -11.80 -12.82
CA ASP A 49 -8.69 -11.17 -13.83
C ASP A 49 -8.31 -11.63 -15.22
N THR A 50 -9.32 -11.90 -16.05
CA THR A 50 -9.14 -12.41 -17.43
C THR A 50 -8.36 -11.46 -18.33
N GLU A 51 -8.31 -10.16 -18.02
CA GLU A 51 -7.44 -9.19 -18.71
C GLU A 51 -5.97 -9.61 -18.70
N PHE A 52 -5.52 -10.30 -17.65
CA PHE A 52 -4.13 -10.73 -17.47
C PHE A 52 -3.87 -12.16 -18.00
N ALA A 53 -4.82 -12.80 -18.66
CA ALA A 53 -4.67 -14.16 -19.15
C ALA A 53 -3.39 -14.37 -19.98
N PRO A 54 -2.97 -13.49 -20.89
CA PRO A 54 -1.74 -13.71 -21.67
C PRO A 54 -0.49 -13.81 -20.80
N VAL A 55 -0.31 -12.88 -19.85
CA VAL A 55 0.86 -12.88 -18.95
C VAL A 55 0.80 -14.02 -17.95
N VAL A 56 -0.37 -14.34 -17.39
CA VAL A 56 -0.55 -15.46 -16.47
C VAL A 56 -0.27 -16.79 -17.16
N LYS A 57 -0.77 -16.99 -18.36
CA LYS A 57 -0.53 -18.22 -19.16
C LYS A 57 0.97 -18.44 -19.40
N ALA A 58 1.70 -17.37 -19.75
CA ALA A 58 3.14 -17.41 -19.90
C ALA A 58 3.85 -17.69 -18.56
N SER A 59 3.41 -17.07 -17.47
CA SER A 59 3.98 -17.30 -16.12
C SER A 59 3.82 -18.73 -15.64
N LEU A 60 2.64 -19.32 -15.88
CA LEU A 60 2.36 -20.72 -15.51
C LEU A 60 3.23 -21.74 -16.26
N ALA A 61 3.82 -21.37 -17.40
CA ALA A 61 4.75 -22.22 -18.14
C ALA A 61 6.09 -22.38 -17.41
N HIS A 62 6.46 -21.45 -16.52
CA HIS A 62 7.67 -21.52 -15.71
C HIS A 62 7.53 -22.36 -14.44
N LEU A 63 6.32 -22.89 -14.15
CA LEU A 63 6.04 -23.62 -12.91
C LEU A 63 6.01 -25.13 -13.13
N GLU A 64 6.71 -25.85 -12.26
CA GLU A 64 6.60 -27.31 -12.15
C GLU A 64 5.22 -27.71 -11.59
N HIS A 65 4.78 -27.03 -10.53
CA HIS A 65 3.48 -27.21 -9.89
C HIS A 65 2.60 -25.99 -10.09
N LYS A 66 1.56 -26.13 -10.89
CA LYS A 66 0.64 -25.04 -11.20
C LYS A 66 -0.42 -24.88 -10.12
N PRO A 67 -0.72 -23.66 -9.68
CA PRO A 67 -1.85 -23.40 -8.78
C PRO A 67 -3.19 -23.69 -9.47
N LEU A 68 -4.23 -23.91 -8.67
CA LEU A 68 -5.60 -23.85 -9.16
C LEU A 68 -5.90 -22.43 -9.62
N VAL A 69 -6.27 -22.25 -10.88
CA VAL A 69 -6.63 -20.93 -11.42
C VAL A 69 -8.15 -20.72 -11.29
N VAL A 70 -8.56 -19.58 -10.78
CA VAL A 70 -9.93 -19.09 -10.70
C VAL A 70 -9.99 -17.74 -11.41
N ASP A 71 -10.84 -17.64 -12.43
CA ASP A 71 -10.94 -16.47 -13.28
C ASP A 71 -11.91 -15.44 -12.71
N ILE A 72 -11.47 -14.20 -12.58
CA ILE A 72 -12.32 -13.04 -12.31
C ILE A 72 -12.80 -12.51 -13.67
N CYS A 73 -14.11 -12.52 -13.90
CA CYS A 73 -14.73 -12.11 -15.15
C CYS A 73 -15.48 -10.79 -14.94
N ASP A 74 -14.74 -9.67 -14.85
CA ASP A 74 -15.34 -8.34 -14.69
C ASP A 74 -15.96 -7.85 -16.00
N ASN A 75 -17.29 -7.61 -16.00
CA ASN A 75 -18.02 -7.09 -17.16
C ASN A 75 -17.64 -5.63 -17.51
N ALA A 76 -17.06 -4.87 -16.59
CA ALA A 76 -16.55 -3.53 -16.82
C ALA A 76 -15.11 -3.54 -17.38
N GLY A 77 -14.46 -4.69 -17.41
CA GLY A 77 -13.12 -4.89 -17.94
C GLY A 77 -13.10 -5.17 -19.44
N PRO A 78 -11.89 -5.26 -20.02
CA PRO A 78 -11.73 -5.57 -21.45
C PRO A 78 -12.05 -7.04 -21.78
N GLY A 79 -12.25 -7.89 -20.75
CA GLY A 79 -12.36 -9.32 -20.91
C GLY A 79 -11.03 -10.01 -21.27
N GLY A 80 -11.08 -11.31 -21.49
CA GLY A 80 -9.91 -12.12 -21.84
C GLY A 80 -10.19 -13.61 -21.89
N GLU A 81 -9.16 -14.41 -22.16
CA GLU A 81 -9.23 -15.88 -22.13
C GLU A 81 -9.43 -16.36 -20.68
N ARG A 82 -10.33 -17.31 -20.47
CA ARG A 82 -10.46 -18.03 -19.19
C ARG A 82 -9.39 -19.12 -19.12
N LEU A 83 -8.61 -19.12 -18.05
CA LEU A 83 -7.54 -20.09 -17.83
C LEU A 83 -7.92 -21.17 -16.81
N GLY A 84 -8.84 -20.85 -15.92
CA GLY A 84 -9.33 -21.74 -14.88
C GLY A 84 -10.51 -22.60 -15.33
N LYS A 85 -10.83 -23.59 -14.51
CA LYS A 85 -12.03 -24.41 -14.68
C LYS A 85 -13.30 -23.76 -14.10
N SER A 86 -13.13 -22.74 -13.26
CA SER A 86 -14.20 -22.01 -12.59
C SER A 86 -13.94 -20.53 -12.68
N ASP A 87 -14.98 -19.72 -12.79
CA ASP A 87 -14.91 -18.31 -12.48
C ASP A 87 -15.12 -18.05 -10.98
N TYR A 88 -14.87 -16.82 -10.57
CA TYR A 88 -14.91 -16.41 -9.18
C TYR A 88 -16.29 -16.61 -8.55
N GLU A 89 -17.38 -16.27 -9.25
CA GLU A 89 -18.75 -16.40 -8.73
C GLU A 89 -19.13 -17.88 -8.56
N ALA A 90 -18.80 -18.73 -9.53
CA ALA A 90 -19.02 -20.18 -9.43
C ALA A 90 -18.15 -20.81 -8.32
N PHE A 91 -16.95 -20.31 -8.12
CA PHE A 91 -16.07 -20.72 -7.01
C PHE A 91 -16.68 -20.37 -5.66
N LEU A 92 -17.18 -19.13 -5.48
CA LEU A 92 -17.87 -18.70 -4.26
C LEU A 92 -19.15 -19.48 -4.00
N ALA A 93 -19.96 -19.74 -5.05
CA ALA A 93 -21.20 -20.49 -4.92
C ALA A 93 -20.99 -21.94 -4.45
N GLY A 94 -19.79 -22.49 -4.63
CA GLY A 94 -19.39 -23.81 -4.11
C GLY A 94 -18.95 -23.78 -2.63
N GLY A 95 -18.85 -22.61 -2.00
CA GLY A 95 -18.43 -22.44 -0.60
C GLY A 95 -19.52 -22.83 0.40
N ASP A 96 -19.11 -23.17 1.60
CA ASP A 96 -20.03 -23.42 2.72
C ASP A 96 -20.34 -22.08 3.44
N PRO A 97 -21.60 -21.58 3.38
CA PRO A 97 -21.97 -20.34 4.07
C PRO A 97 -21.88 -20.44 5.60
N ALA A 98 -21.80 -21.65 6.17
CA ALA A 98 -21.61 -21.90 7.59
C ALA A 98 -20.13 -22.05 7.98
N PHE A 99 -19.19 -21.82 7.05
CA PHE A 99 -17.76 -21.90 7.32
C PHE A 99 -17.34 -20.98 8.47
N SER A 100 -16.64 -21.54 9.44
CA SER A 100 -16.08 -20.76 10.55
C SER A 100 -14.66 -20.29 10.22
N PRO A 101 -14.36 -18.98 10.31
CA PRO A 101 -13.02 -18.48 10.04
C PRO A 101 -11.95 -19.18 10.87
N VAL A 102 -10.84 -19.51 10.26
CA VAL A 102 -9.67 -20.03 10.94
C VAL A 102 -8.92 -18.86 11.58
N MET A 103 -8.97 -18.80 12.91
CA MET A 103 -8.21 -17.78 13.63
C MET A 103 -6.72 -18.17 13.68
N PRO A 104 -5.79 -17.20 13.56
CA PRO A 104 -4.36 -17.49 13.71
C PRO A 104 -4.08 -18.03 15.12
N ALA A 105 -3.20 -19.02 15.24
CA ALA A 105 -2.79 -19.55 16.52
C ALA A 105 -1.92 -18.55 17.28
N ASP A 106 -1.15 -17.75 16.53
CA ASP A 106 -0.34 -16.63 17.02
C ASP A 106 -0.59 -15.43 16.08
N GLU A 107 -0.79 -14.25 16.63
CA GLU A 107 -0.91 -13.03 15.83
C GLU A 107 0.38 -12.66 15.06
N TRP A 108 1.49 -13.35 15.33
CA TRP A 108 2.74 -13.32 14.57
C TRP A 108 2.70 -14.24 13.34
N ASP A 109 1.65 -15.04 13.16
CA ASP A 109 1.46 -15.84 11.96
C ASP A 109 1.32 -14.95 10.72
N ALA A 110 1.74 -15.47 9.56
CA ALA A 110 1.70 -14.72 8.32
C ALA A 110 0.26 -14.47 7.86
N ILE A 111 -0.05 -13.22 7.51
CA ILE A 111 -1.33 -12.83 6.87
C ILE A 111 -1.18 -12.57 5.38
N ALA A 112 -0.04 -11.98 4.98
CA ALA A 112 0.19 -11.62 3.58
C ALA A 112 1.67 -11.72 3.21
N LEU A 113 1.91 -11.82 1.90
CA LEU A 113 3.22 -11.87 1.27
C LEU A 113 3.25 -10.82 0.15
N ASN A 114 4.21 -9.91 0.21
CA ASN A 114 4.40 -8.87 -0.78
C ASN A 114 5.82 -8.93 -1.32
N TYR A 115 5.96 -8.96 -2.65
CA TYR A 115 7.28 -9.00 -3.26
C TYR A 115 7.75 -7.60 -3.64
N THR A 116 8.99 -7.28 -3.22
CA THR A 116 9.66 -6.05 -3.65
C THR A 116 10.38 -6.29 -4.98
N SER A 117 10.45 -5.27 -5.82
CA SER A 117 11.34 -5.28 -6.98
C SER A 117 12.78 -5.20 -6.50
N GLY A 118 13.49 -6.33 -6.47
CA GLY A 118 14.92 -6.33 -6.17
C GLY A 118 15.68 -5.54 -7.25
N THR A 119 16.50 -4.58 -6.83
CA THR A 119 17.37 -3.83 -7.76
C THR A 119 18.55 -4.67 -8.24
N THR A 120 18.86 -5.80 -7.61
CA THR A 120 20.06 -6.63 -7.83
C THR A 120 19.80 -8.14 -7.85
N GLY A 121 18.61 -8.60 -8.26
CA GLY A 121 18.30 -10.04 -8.30
C GLY A 121 16.81 -10.34 -8.25
N ASN A 122 16.47 -11.58 -7.91
CA ASN A 122 15.07 -11.99 -7.76
C ASN A 122 14.36 -11.16 -6.67
N PRO A 123 13.05 -10.87 -6.85
CA PRO A 123 12.27 -10.16 -5.86
C PRO A 123 12.30 -10.85 -4.48
N LYS A 124 12.36 -10.07 -3.41
CA LYS A 124 12.30 -10.58 -2.05
C LYS A 124 10.84 -10.62 -1.59
N GLY A 125 10.41 -11.75 -1.02
CA GLY A 125 9.07 -11.90 -0.47
C GLY A 125 8.99 -11.40 0.96
N VAL A 126 8.41 -10.23 1.17
CA VAL A 126 8.21 -9.63 2.50
C VAL A 126 7.03 -10.29 3.18
N VAL A 127 7.26 -10.88 4.36
CA VAL A 127 6.22 -11.59 5.13
C VAL A 127 5.57 -10.66 6.14
N TYR A 128 4.27 -10.41 5.97
CA TYR A 128 3.43 -9.69 6.92
C TYR A 128 2.81 -10.63 7.94
N HIS A 129 2.68 -10.19 9.19
CA HIS A 129 1.97 -10.90 10.25
C HIS A 129 0.67 -10.18 10.64
N HIS A 130 -0.26 -10.92 11.24
CA HIS A 130 -1.59 -10.39 11.62
C HIS A 130 -1.49 -9.18 12.55
N ARG A 131 -0.59 -9.21 13.55
CA ARG A 131 -0.37 -8.08 14.49
C ARG A 131 0.00 -6.80 13.76
N GLY A 132 0.99 -6.84 12.84
CA GLY A 132 1.44 -5.66 12.11
C GLY A 132 0.36 -5.09 11.21
N ALA A 133 -0.38 -5.95 10.49
CA ALA A 133 -1.48 -5.53 9.64
C ALA A 133 -2.59 -4.83 10.45
N TYR A 134 -2.98 -5.40 11.60
CA TYR A 134 -3.95 -4.80 12.51
C TYR A 134 -3.48 -3.46 13.06
N LEU A 135 -2.25 -3.41 13.60
CA LEU A 135 -1.70 -2.18 14.18
C LEU A 135 -1.57 -1.07 13.13
N ASN A 136 -1.06 -1.38 11.93
CA ASN A 136 -0.94 -0.36 10.89
C ASN A 136 -2.31 0.12 10.39
N ALA A 137 -3.31 -0.77 10.30
CA ALA A 137 -4.68 -0.38 9.99
C ALA A 137 -5.24 0.62 11.02
N ILE A 138 -5.01 0.40 12.31
CA ILE A 138 -5.42 1.33 13.38
C ILE A 138 -4.53 2.60 13.36
N GLY A 139 -3.23 2.47 13.08
CA GLY A 139 -2.31 3.59 12.89
C GLY A 139 -2.79 4.58 11.84
N ASN A 140 -3.28 4.09 10.69
CA ASN A 140 -3.87 4.93 9.65
C ASN A 140 -5.06 5.75 10.16
N ILE A 141 -5.95 5.14 10.97
CA ILE A 141 -7.12 5.84 11.56
C ILE A 141 -6.64 7.00 12.43
N LEU A 142 -5.65 6.74 13.30
CA LEU A 142 -5.13 7.74 14.24
C LEU A 142 -4.44 8.91 13.53
N VAL A 143 -3.49 8.61 12.63
CA VAL A 143 -2.69 9.67 11.97
C VAL A 143 -3.49 10.50 10.98
N TRP A 144 -4.54 9.92 10.40
CA TRP A 144 -5.41 10.64 9.45
C TRP A 144 -6.68 11.19 10.12
N SER A 145 -6.82 11.01 11.44
CA SER A 145 -7.99 11.46 12.23
C SER A 145 -9.32 11.03 11.58
N MET A 146 -9.37 9.79 11.12
CA MET A 146 -10.49 9.29 10.32
C MET A 146 -11.74 9.12 11.19
N ARG A 147 -12.87 9.63 10.70
CA ARG A 147 -14.18 9.39 11.32
C ARG A 147 -14.78 8.09 10.79
N GLN A 148 -15.79 7.56 11.51
CA GLN A 148 -16.59 6.43 11.04
C GLN A 148 -17.26 6.73 9.69
N HIS A 149 -17.51 5.68 8.92
CA HIS A 149 -18.19 5.70 7.63
C HIS A 149 -17.50 6.56 6.56
N PRO A 150 -16.15 6.46 6.39
CA PRO A 150 -15.49 7.14 5.28
C PRO A 150 -15.91 6.49 3.95
N THR A 151 -15.93 7.28 2.88
CA THR A 151 -15.97 6.76 1.52
C THR A 151 -14.57 6.86 0.92
N TYR A 152 -13.95 5.72 0.65
CA TYR A 152 -12.58 5.63 0.18
C TYR A 152 -12.52 5.20 -1.28
N LEU A 153 -11.87 6.01 -2.12
CA LEU A 153 -11.64 5.70 -3.54
C LEU A 153 -10.29 5.02 -3.75
N TRP A 154 -10.31 3.84 -4.35
CA TRP A 154 -9.13 3.03 -4.62
C TRP A 154 -8.32 3.52 -5.81
N THR A 155 -7.62 4.64 -5.65
CA THR A 155 -6.60 5.14 -6.58
C THR A 155 -5.22 4.55 -6.30
N LEU A 156 -4.98 4.04 -5.09
CA LEU A 156 -3.81 3.24 -4.74
C LEU A 156 -4.04 1.78 -5.17
N PRO A 157 -3.09 1.08 -5.83
CA PRO A 157 -3.24 -0.33 -6.13
C PRO A 157 -3.35 -1.18 -4.85
N MET A 158 -4.38 -2.03 -4.75
CA MET A 158 -4.58 -2.92 -3.60
C MET A 158 -3.44 -3.93 -3.42
N PHE A 159 -2.75 -4.30 -4.50
CA PHE A 159 -1.60 -5.21 -4.43
C PHE A 159 -0.33 -4.55 -3.88
N HIS A 160 -0.23 -3.22 -3.90
CA HIS A 160 0.99 -2.53 -3.46
C HIS A 160 0.98 -2.35 -1.94
N CYS A 161 1.93 -2.99 -1.25
CA CYS A 161 1.98 -3.06 0.22
C CYS A 161 0.60 -3.38 0.83
N ASN A 162 -0.13 -4.34 0.25
CA ASN A 162 -1.54 -4.64 0.53
C ASN A 162 -2.39 -3.38 0.71
N GLY A 163 -2.32 -2.50 -0.30
CA GLY A 163 -3.05 -1.25 -0.32
C GLY A 163 -2.83 -0.38 0.92
N TRP A 164 -1.59 -0.39 1.48
CA TRP A 164 -1.20 0.34 2.70
C TRP A 164 -2.09 0.01 3.91
N CYS A 165 -2.56 -1.22 4.02
CA CYS A 165 -3.51 -1.68 5.04
C CYS A 165 -4.91 -1.04 4.99
N PHE A 166 -5.23 -0.21 3.99
CA PHE A 166 -6.54 0.42 3.86
C PHE A 166 -7.72 -0.54 3.63
N PRO A 167 -7.56 -1.78 3.09
CA PRO A 167 -8.67 -2.73 3.11
C PRO A 167 -9.20 -2.94 4.53
N TRP A 168 -8.31 -3.12 5.49
CA TRP A 168 -8.64 -3.33 6.90
C TRP A 168 -9.00 -2.02 7.62
N THR A 169 -8.28 -0.90 7.33
CA THR A 169 -8.55 0.43 7.91
C THR A 169 -9.99 0.89 7.66
N ILE A 170 -10.40 0.90 6.38
CA ILE A 170 -11.72 1.40 5.99
C ILE A 170 -12.83 0.49 6.50
N THR A 171 -12.62 -0.83 6.46
CA THR A 171 -13.59 -1.80 6.99
C THR A 171 -13.74 -1.66 8.50
N ALA A 172 -12.66 -1.42 9.27
CA ALA A 172 -12.73 -1.18 10.70
C ALA A 172 -13.59 0.04 11.08
N LEU A 173 -13.71 1.00 10.17
CA LEU A 173 -14.55 2.20 10.30
C LEU A 173 -15.96 2.03 9.72
N ALA A 174 -16.35 0.82 9.30
CA ALA A 174 -17.58 0.55 8.56
C ALA A 174 -17.76 1.50 7.36
N GLY A 175 -16.64 1.77 6.65
CA GLY A 175 -16.59 2.67 5.52
C GLY A 175 -17.01 2.01 4.20
N THR A 176 -17.14 2.82 3.16
CA THR A 176 -17.45 2.40 1.81
C THR A 176 -16.18 2.35 0.96
N HIS A 177 -15.95 1.23 0.28
CA HIS A 177 -14.88 1.08 -0.70
C HIS A 177 -15.42 1.33 -2.10
N VAL A 178 -14.87 2.34 -2.79
CA VAL A 178 -15.16 2.62 -4.20
C VAL A 178 -14.01 2.08 -5.03
N CYS A 179 -14.22 0.94 -5.67
CA CYS A 179 -13.23 0.31 -6.51
C CYS A 179 -13.05 1.07 -7.82
N LEU A 180 -11.81 1.22 -8.26
CA LEU A 180 -11.46 1.92 -9.50
C LEU A 180 -10.47 1.07 -10.31
N ARG A 181 -10.95 0.45 -11.36
CA ARG A 181 -10.17 -0.44 -12.22
C ARG A 181 -9.00 0.26 -12.91
N ARG A 182 -9.24 1.49 -13.42
CA ARG A 182 -8.24 2.32 -14.12
C ARG A 182 -8.16 3.70 -13.53
N ILE A 183 -6.94 4.17 -13.36
CA ILE A 183 -6.66 5.48 -12.76
C ILE A 183 -6.71 6.54 -13.85
N GLU A 184 -7.83 7.27 -13.93
CA GLU A 184 -8.07 8.34 -14.89
C GLU A 184 -8.68 9.56 -14.18
N ALA A 185 -8.13 10.75 -14.42
CA ALA A 185 -8.53 11.96 -13.70
C ALA A 185 -10.02 12.28 -13.83
N ALA A 186 -10.59 12.14 -15.03
CA ALA A 186 -12.01 12.41 -15.26
C ALA A 186 -12.90 11.51 -14.41
N THR A 187 -12.60 10.20 -14.41
CA THR A 187 -13.32 9.19 -13.62
C THR A 187 -13.16 9.43 -12.12
N ILE A 188 -11.96 9.82 -11.67
CA ILE A 188 -11.73 10.15 -10.24
C ILE A 188 -12.61 11.32 -9.82
N TYR A 189 -12.63 12.44 -10.58
CA TYR A 189 -13.46 13.60 -10.24
C TYR A 189 -14.96 13.28 -10.30
N GLU A 190 -15.40 12.45 -11.27
CA GLU A 190 -16.78 11.97 -11.34
C GLU A 190 -17.15 11.15 -10.09
N LEU A 191 -16.32 10.17 -9.72
CA LEU A 191 -16.57 9.32 -8.55
C LEU A 191 -16.54 10.10 -7.25
N ILE A 192 -15.65 11.09 -7.11
CA ILE A 192 -15.64 11.98 -5.93
C ILE A 192 -17.00 12.63 -5.73
N ARG A 193 -17.60 13.15 -6.78
CA ARG A 193 -18.93 13.80 -6.71
C ARG A 193 -20.06 12.80 -6.53
N ARG A 194 -20.08 11.74 -7.34
CA ARG A 194 -21.18 10.77 -7.38
C ARG A 194 -21.27 9.94 -6.09
N GLU A 195 -20.15 9.44 -5.61
CA GLU A 195 -20.08 8.55 -4.44
C GLU A 195 -19.82 9.32 -3.14
N GLY A 196 -19.55 10.62 -3.22
CA GLY A 196 -19.21 11.42 -2.04
C GLY A 196 -17.90 10.99 -1.41
N VAL A 197 -16.88 10.72 -2.21
CA VAL A 197 -15.56 10.29 -1.72
C VAL A 197 -14.97 11.30 -0.74
N SER A 198 -14.51 10.81 0.39
CA SER A 198 -13.87 11.61 1.43
C SER A 198 -12.35 11.43 1.49
N HIS A 199 -11.86 10.25 1.11
CA HIS A 199 -10.45 9.87 1.24
C HIS A 199 -9.98 9.10 0.01
N LEU A 200 -8.72 9.31 -0.36
CA LEU A 200 -7.99 8.52 -1.35
C LEU A 200 -6.49 8.57 -1.09
N CYS A 201 -5.74 7.63 -1.66
CA CYS A 201 -4.28 7.63 -1.59
C CYS A 201 -3.70 7.59 -3.01
N GLY A 202 -2.51 8.15 -3.20
CA GLY A 202 -1.85 8.08 -4.49
C GLY A 202 -0.43 8.62 -4.47
N ALA A 203 0.40 8.12 -5.37
CA ALA A 203 1.73 8.65 -5.61
C ALA A 203 1.67 10.06 -6.25
N PRO A 204 2.77 10.84 -6.25
CA PRO A 204 2.83 12.16 -6.88
C PRO A 204 2.41 12.18 -8.35
N ALA A 205 2.54 11.05 -9.07
CA ALA A 205 2.04 10.91 -10.44
C ALA A 205 0.51 11.05 -10.53
N VAL A 206 -0.23 10.53 -9.55
CA VAL A 206 -1.68 10.70 -9.46
C VAL A 206 -2.04 12.16 -9.16
N MET A 207 -1.28 12.82 -8.28
CA MET A 207 -1.46 14.25 -8.00
C MET A 207 -1.29 15.08 -9.28
N ASN A 208 -0.22 14.85 -10.03
CA ASN A 208 0.01 15.53 -11.32
C ASN A 208 -1.10 15.27 -12.34
N MET A 209 -1.62 14.05 -12.40
CA MET A 209 -2.77 13.69 -13.25
C MET A 209 -4.02 14.49 -12.86
N LEU A 210 -4.31 14.61 -11.57
CA LEU A 210 -5.44 15.35 -11.04
C LEU A 210 -5.31 16.87 -11.28
N LEU A 211 -4.10 17.41 -11.22
CA LEU A 211 -3.84 18.81 -11.56
C LEU A 211 -4.01 19.09 -13.05
N ASN A 212 -3.78 18.10 -13.91
CA ASN A 212 -3.80 18.21 -15.36
C ASN A 212 -4.77 17.20 -16.00
N PRO A 213 -6.07 17.24 -15.68
CA PRO A 213 -7.02 16.17 -16.05
C PRO A 213 -7.45 16.17 -17.53
N GLY A 214 -6.93 17.10 -18.32
CA GLY A 214 -7.34 17.30 -19.70
C GLY A 214 -8.52 18.28 -19.88
N PRO A 215 -8.83 18.64 -21.12
CA PRO A 215 -9.86 19.62 -21.42
C PRO A 215 -11.27 19.08 -21.08
N GLY A 216 -12.13 19.96 -20.56
CA GLY A 216 -13.54 19.66 -20.29
C GLY A 216 -13.81 18.88 -19.00
N VAL A 217 -12.81 18.50 -18.24
CA VAL A 217 -12.99 17.83 -16.94
C VAL A 217 -13.38 18.84 -15.87
N ASP A 218 -14.54 18.61 -15.24
CA ASP A 218 -14.98 19.39 -14.09
C ASP A 218 -14.20 18.99 -12.83
N ARG A 219 -13.36 19.90 -12.34
CA ARG A 219 -12.49 19.69 -11.17
C ARG A 219 -13.08 20.22 -9.86
N ARG A 220 -14.29 20.74 -9.87
CA ARG A 220 -14.90 21.30 -8.65
C ARG A 220 -15.11 20.21 -7.62
N LEU A 221 -14.69 20.47 -6.40
CA LEU A 221 -14.95 19.65 -5.23
C LEU A 221 -15.98 20.39 -4.35
N GLU A 222 -17.06 19.73 -3.97
CA GLU A 222 -18.10 20.30 -3.10
C GLU A 222 -17.63 20.40 -1.65
N ARG A 223 -16.64 19.57 -1.28
CA ARG A 223 -16.00 19.51 0.03
C ARG A 223 -14.54 19.13 -0.12
N PRO A 224 -13.67 19.48 0.83
CA PRO A 224 -12.29 19.02 0.81
C PRO A 224 -12.21 17.48 0.82
N VAL A 225 -11.33 16.92 0.00
CA VAL A 225 -11.04 15.50 -0.06
C VAL A 225 -9.65 15.25 0.52
N ALA A 226 -9.57 14.37 1.52
CA ALA A 226 -8.29 13.99 2.11
C ALA A 226 -7.51 13.09 1.15
N MET A 227 -6.25 13.44 0.87
CA MET A 227 -5.37 12.62 0.02
C MET A 227 -4.06 12.34 0.74
N MET A 228 -3.77 11.07 0.95
CA MET A 228 -2.47 10.63 1.47
C MET A 228 -1.54 10.29 0.29
N THR A 229 -0.30 10.78 0.35
CA THR A 229 0.69 10.58 -0.72
C THR A 229 2.01 10.02 -0.18
N ALA A 230 2.60 9.10 -0.93
CA ALA A 230 3.91 8.50 -0.68
C ALA A 230 4.48 7.87 -1.97
N GLY A 231 5.55 7.11 -1.83
CA GLY A 231 6.23 6.37 -2.91
C GLY A 231 7.31 7.19 -3.62
N ALA A 232 7.29 8.50 -3.47
CA ALA A 232 8.35 9.44 -3.82
C ALA A 232 8.05 10.78 -3.10
N PRO A 233 9.06 11.59 -2.78
CA PRO A 233 8.84 12.93 -2.23
C PRO A 233 8.03 13.79 -3.20
N PRO A 234 6.84 14.29 -2.81
CA PRO A 234 6.05 15.16 -3.68
C PRO A 234 6.72 16.54 -3.76
N PRO A 235 6.88 17.12 -4.97
CA PRO A 235 7.34 18.51 -5.07
C PRO A 235 6.40 19.47 -4.34
N ALA A 236 6.95 20.44 -3.62
CA ALA A 236 6.16 21.42 -2.86
C ALA A 236 5.12 22.16 -3.73
N ALA A 237 5.48 22.48 -4.98
CA ALA A 237 4.56 23.11 -5.92
C ALA A 237 3.35 22.21 -6.27
N VAL A 238 3.54 20.89 -6.32
CA VAL A 238 2.45 19.93 -6.56
C VAL A 238 1.54 19.86 -5.35
N ILE A 239 2.09 19.84 -4.13
CA ILE A 239 1.30 19.90 -2.89
C ILE A 239 0.44 21.16 -2.87
N GLY A 240 1.04 22.34 -3.07
CA GLY A 240 0.32 23.61 -3.10
C GLY A 240 -0.78 23.67 -4.16
N GLY A 241 -0.51 23.12 -5.36
CA GLY A 241 -1.50 23.01 -6.43
C GLY A 241 -2.69 22.12 -6.05
N MET A 242 -2.45 21.00 -5.41
CA MET A 242 -3.51 20.08 -4.93
C MET A 242 -4.36 20.73 -3.83
N GLU A 243 -3.73 21.45 -2.90
CA GLU A 243 -4.47 22.18 -1.86
C GLU A 243 -5.34 23.29 -2.45
N ALA A 244 -4.82 24.03 -3.43
CA ALA A 244 -5.60 25.02 -4.16
C ALA A 244 -6.77 24.39 -4.96
N ALA A 245 -6.65 23.13 -5.37
CA ALA A 245 -7.69 22.36 -6.01
C ALA A 245 -8.72 21.75 -5.03
N GLY A 246 -8.55 21.92 -3.72
CA GLY A 246 -9.49 21.47 -2.69
C GLY A 246 -9.14 20.13 -2.05
N PHE A 247 -7.95 19.58 -2.30
CA PHE A 247 -7.47 18.38 -1.60
C PHE A 247 -6.72 18.77 -0.33
N ASN A 248 -6.91 17.99 0.73
CA ASN A 248 -6.09 18.09 1.94
C ASN A 248 -5.00 17.03 1.88
N ILE A 249 -3.75 17.45 1.65
CA ILE A 249 -2.63 16.56 1.41
C ILE A 249 -1.96 16.17 2.73
N THR A 250 -1.80 14.86 2.95
CA THR A 250 -0.98 14.27 4.01
C THR A 250 0.17 13.50 3.37
N HIS A 251 1.40 13.92 3.62
CA HIS A 251 2.58 13.20 3.15
C HIS A 251 2.99 12.16 4.18
N VAL A 252 3.25 10.95 3.71
CA VAL A 252 3.70 9.82 4.52
C VAL A 252 4.88 9.14 3.84
N TYR A 253 5.68 8.43 4.62
CA TYR A 253 6.79 7.62 4.12
C TYR A 253 6.75 6.24 4.76
N GLY A 254 7.18 5.28 4.00
CA GLY A 254 7.36 3.89 4.38
C GLY A 254 7.64 3.03 3.16
N LEU A 255 7.82 1.76 3.38
CA LEU A 255 8.20 0.78 2.37
C LEU A 255 7.44 -0.53 2.61
N THR A 256 7.63 -1.49 1.71
CA THR A 256 6.93 -2.78 1.80
C THR A 256 7.22 -3.47 3.14
N GLU A 257 8.43 -3.38 3.64
CA GLU A 257 8.91 -4.02 4.87
C GLU A 257 8.26 -3.46 6.15
N VAL A 258 7.52 -2.35 6.03
CA VAL A 258 6.78 -1.73 7.16
C VAL A 258 5.30 -1.54 6.85
N TYR A 259 4.72 -2.38 5.99
CA TYR A 259 3.29 -2.41 5.65
C TYR A 259 2.77 -1.18 4.87
N GLY A 260 3.66 -0.41 4.27
CA GLY A 260 3.38 0.87 3.64
C GLY A 260 3.76 2.03 4.55
N PRO A 261 2.87 3.02 4.83
CA PRO A 261 3.19 4.16 5.66
C PRO A 261 3.57 3.79 7.10
N ALA A 262 4.69 4.32 7.56
CA ALA A 262 5.20 4.19 8.93
C ALA A 262 5.58 5.53 9.55
N THR A 263 5.67 6.59 8.72
CA THR A 263 5.84 7.98 9.17
C THR A 263 4.81 8.89 8.53
N VAL A 264 4.55 10.02 9.15
CA VAL A 264 3.59 11.03 8.69
C VAL A 264 4.16 12.44 8.92
N CYS A 265 4.03 13.29 7.94
CA CYS A 265 4.22 14.72 8.15
C CYS A 265 3.03 15.26 8.95
N ALA A 266 3.07 15.07 10.28
CA ALA A 266 2.04 15.54 11.19
C ALA A 266 1.93 17.06 11.10
N TRP A 267 0.71 17.57 10.91
CA TRP A 267 0.49 19.00 10.69
C TRP A 267 0.26 19.72 12.01
N HIS A 268 0.93 20.86 12.19
CA HIS A 268 0.70 21.77 13.32
C HIS A 268 -0.19 22.93 12.88
N ASN A 269 -1.22 23.26 13.66
CA ASN A 269 -2.19 24.30 13.32
C ASN A 269 -1.55 25.69 13.16
N GLU A 270 -0.46 25.99 13.90
CA GLU A 270 0.29 27.23 13.77
C GLU A 270 0.94 27.42 12.39
N TRP A 271 1.16 26.34 11.64
CA TRP A 271 1.69 26.41 10.28
C TRP A 271 0.67 26.91 9.26
N ASP A 272 -0.63 26.92 9.60
CA ASP A 272 -1.67 27.47 8.72
C ASP A 272 -1.48 28.97 8.43
N ALA A 273 -0.83 29.68 9.34
CA ALA A 273 -0.53 31.11 9.19
C ALA A 273 0.69 31.41 8.30
N LEU A 274 1.47 30.39 7.94
CA LEU A 274 2.66 30.54 7.11
C LEU A 274 2.31 30.77 5.63
N PRO A 275 3.22 31.40 4.86
CA PRO A 275 3.09 31.50 3.41
C PRO A 275 2.93 30.13 2.75
N VAL A 276 2.19 30.08 1.62
CA VAL A 276 1.88 28.81 0.91
C VAL A 276 3.12 28.01 0.55
N GLU A 277 4.19 28.70 0.12
CA GLU A 277 5.46 28.06 -0.24
C GLU A 277 6.14 27.40 0.96
N GLU A 278 6.06 28.03 2.13
CA GLU A 278 6.64 27.50 3.36
C GLU A 278 5.83 26.31 3.88
N ARG A 279 4.50 26.41 3.86
CA ARG A 279 3.61 25.27 4.18
C ARG A 279 3.89 24.08 3.29
N ALA A 280 4.05 24.30 1.98
CA ALA A 280 4.33 23.23 1.03
C ALA A 280 5.71 22.59 1.29
N ARG A 281 6.73 23.36 1.70
CA ARG A 281 8.04 22.79 2.11
C ARG A 281 7.92 21.94 3.37
N LEU A 282 7.19 22.41 4.37
CA LEU A 282 6.96 21.63 5.59
C LEU A 282 6.25 20.30 5.29
N LYS A 283 5.20 20.33 4.45
CA LYS A 283 4.46 19.14 4.03
C LYS A 283 5.26 18.15 3.17
N ALA A 284 6.33 18.61 2.53
CA ALA A 284 7.19 17.73 1.74
C ALA A 284 8.12 16.84 2.57
N ARG A 285 8.25 17.08 3.87
CA ARG A 285 9.05 16.26 4.79
C ARG A 285 8.36 14.91 5.06
N GLN A 286 9.15 13.86 5.34
CA GLN A 286 8.66 12.54 5.69
C GLN A 286 8.02 12.48 7.08
N GLY A 287 8.39 13.42 7.96
CA GLY A 287 7.70 13.70 9.20
C GLY A 287 8.19 12.92 10.41
N VAL A 288 7.25 12.41 11.20
CA VAL A 288 7.49 11.68 12.45
C VAL A 288 6.88 10.29 12.39
N ASN A 289 7.27 9.40 13.30
CA ASN A 289 6.75 8.03 13.33
C ASN A 289 5.24 7.95 13.56
N TYR A 290 4.60 6.93 12.97
CA TYR A 290 3.25 6.54 13.34
C TYR A 290 3.19 6.16 14.82
N HIS A 291 2.03 6.32 15.46
CA HIS A 291 1.80 5.96 16.87
C HIS A 291 2.11 4.48 17.17
N VAL A 292 2.04 3.63 16.14
CA VAL A 292 2.23 2.18 16.23
C VAL A 292 3.64 1.71 15.85
N LEU A 293 4.52 2.64 15.46
CA LEU A 293 5.95 2.38 15.21
C LEU A 293 6.74 2.76 16.46
N ASP A 294 7.38 1.78 17.10
CA ASP A 294 8.04 1.96 18.40
C ASP A 294 9.30 2.82 18.31
N GLY A 295 10.02 2.76 17.19
CA GLY A 295 11.25 3.53 16.99
C GLY A 295 11.46 3.97 15.56
N LEU A 296 11.89 5.23 15.42
CA LEU A 296 12.34 5.86 14.19
C LEU A 296 13.60 6.65 14.51
N THR A 297 14.68 6.44 13.77
CA THR A 297 15.91 7.25 13.92
C THR A 297 16.63 7.33 12.58
N VAL A 298 17.53 8.31 12.48
CA VAL A 298 18.47 8.44 11.36
C VAL A 298 19.86 8.40 11.93
N GLY A 299 20.72 7.54 11.41
CA GLY A 299 22.03 7.30 11.99
C GLY A 299 23.04 6.72 11.02
N ASN A 300 24.24 6.51 11.56
CA ASN A 300 25.32 5.83 10.83
C ASN A 300 24.97 4.35 10.65
N PRO A 301 25.03 3.78 9.43
CA PRO A 301 24.62 2.39 9.15
C PRO A 301 25.49 1.33 9.86
N GLU A 302 26.74 1.64 10.20
CA GLU A 302 27.64 0.69 10.85
C GLU A 302 27.57 0.74 12.39
N THR A 303 27.43 1.95 12.94
CA THR A 303 27.49 2.15 14.41
C THR A 303 26.13 2.37 15.04
N LEU A 304 25.10 2.61 14.25
CA LEU A 304 23.74 3.04 14.65
C LEU A 304 23.72 4.34 15.45
N ALA A 305 24.85 5.06 15.52
CA ALA A 305 24.92 6.34 16.21
C ALA A 305 24.02 7.38 15.51
N PRO A 306 23.08 8.03 16.24
CA PRO A 306 22.20 9.02 15.65
C PRO A 306 22.97 10.19 15.04
N VAL A 307 22.47 10.74 13.92
CA VAL A 307 22.99 11.98 13.35
C VAL A 307 22.49 13.20 14.15
N PRO A 308 23.20 14.36 14.08
CA PRO A 308 22.70 15.61 14.64
C PRO A 308 21.34 16.01 14.03
N ALA A 309 20.46 16.58 14.86
CA ALA A 309 19.18 17.13 14.41
C ALA A 309 19.36 18.58 13.86
N ASP A 310 20.13 18.71 12.79
CA ASP A 310 20.47 20.01 12.16
C ASP A 310 19.87 20.21 10.78
N GLY A 311 19.11 19.21 10.28
CA GLY A 311 18.52 19.20 8.95
C GLY A 311 19.53 19.06 7.80
N ALA A 312 20.80 18.70 8.09
CA ALA A 312 21.87 18.65 7.11
C ALA A 312 22.68 17.34 7.18
N ALA A 313 22.94 16.83 8.39
CA ALA A 313 23.70 15.60 8.57
C ALA A 313 22.86 14.39 8.09
N MET A 314 23.38 13.71 7.07
CA MET A 314 22.71 12.54 6.46
C MET A 314 23.07 11.26 7.19
N GLY A 315 22.11 10.37 7.30
CA GLY A 315 22.30 9.00 7.76
C GLY A 315 21.26 8.08 7.14
N GLU A 316 21.33 6.78 7.45
CA GLU A 316 20.30 5.81 7.08
C GLU A 316 19.11 5.94 8.03
N ILE A 317 17.91 5.80 7.48
CA ILE A 317 16.66 5.74 8.26
C ILE A 317 16.50 4.34 8.83
N PHE A 318 16.31 4.23 10.15
CA PHE A 318 16.07 2.98 10.86
C PHE A 318 14.68 2.97 11.49
N MET A 319 14.04 1.81 11.42
CA MET A 319 12.72 1.60 11.99
C MET A 319 12.70 0.39 12.92
N ARG A 320 11.87 0.42 13.96
CA ARG A 320 11.67 -0.69 14.87
C ARG A 320 10.25 -0.71 15.39
N GLY A 321 9.67 -1.90 15.54
CA GLY A 321 8.34 -2.06 16.14
C GLY A 321 7.53 -3.20 15.53
N ASN A 322 6.32 -3.34 16.04
CA ASN A 322 5.39 -4.38 15.63
C ASN A 322 4.75 -4.18 14.25
N VAL A 323 5.02 -3.07 13.60
CA VAL A 323 4.62 -2.80 12.20
C VAL A 323 5.81 -2.95 11.22
N VAL A 324 6.84 -3.69 11.62
CA VAL A 324 7.93 -4.11 10.75
C VAL A 324 7.71 -5.57 10.36
N MET A 325 8.06 -5.95 9.15
CA MET A 325 7.88 -7.30 8.61
C MET A 325 8.42 -8.41 9.53
N LYS A 326 7.92 -9.63 9.35
CA LYS A 326 8.49 -10.82 10.00
C LYS A 326 9.88 -11.16 9.47
N GLY A 327 10.15 -10.86 8.21
CA GLY A 327 11.38 -11.12 7.48
C GLY A 327 11.10 -11.40 6.01
N TYR A 328 12.15 -11.79 5.29
CA TYR A 328 12.05 -12.21 3.89
C TYR A 328 11.84 -13.72 3.79
N LEU A 329 10.83 -14.12 3.02
CA LEU A 329 10.48 -15.54 2.81
C LEU A 329 11.70 -16.32 2.28
N LYS A 330 12.03 -17.45 2.95
CA LYS A 330 13.13 -18.35 2.57
C LYS A 330 14.49 -17.67 2.38
N ASN A 331 14.69 -16.49 3.00
CA ASN A 331 15.93 -15.75 2.91
C ASN A 331 16.39 -15.24 4.31
N PRO A 332 16.87 -16.14 5.17
CA PRO A 332 17.32 -15.79 6.52
C PRO A 332 18.50 -14.81 6.51
N HIS A 333 19.45 -14.96 5.57
CA HIS A 333 20.61 -14.09 5.46
C HIS A 333 20.21 -12.63 5.21
N ALA A 334 19.36 -12.37 4.19
CA ALA A 334 18.86 -11.01 3.94
C ALA A 334 17.99 -10.48 5.11
N THR A 335 17.32 -11.36 5.85
CA THR A 335 16.58 -10.97 7.05
C THR A 335 17.50 -10.53 8.16
N GLU A 336 18.58 -11.29 8.45
CA GLU A 336 19.58 -10.94 9.46
C GLU A 336 20.28 -9.62 9.13
N GLU A 337 20.67 -9.41 7.87
CA GLU A 337 21.23 -8.13 7.41
C GLU A 337 20.25 -6.97 7.60
N ALA A 338 18.99 -7.15 7.20
CA ALA A 338 17.96 -6.11 7.32
C ALA A 338 17.64 -5.73 8.77
N PHE A 339 17.90 -6.61 9.74
CA PHE A 339 17.65 -6.38 11.17
C PHE A 339 18.92 -6.25 12.01
N ALA A 340 20.06 -5.92 11.40
CA ALA A 340 21.32 -5.77 12.09
C ALA A 340 21.21 -4.76 13.26
N GLY A 341 21.79 -5.09 14.40
CA GLY A 341 21.75 -4.22 15.58
C GLY A 341 20.37 -4.03 16.22
N GLY A 342 19.36 -4.85 15.83
CA GLY A 342 17.99 -4.78 16.38
C GLY A 342 17.13 -3.67 15.78
N TRP A 343 17.54 -3.09 14.67
CA TRP A 343 16.79 -2.13 13.88
C TRP A 343 16.58 -2.65 12.46
N PHE A 344 15.43 -2.34 11.89
CA PHE A 344 15.23 -2.54 10.47
C PHE A 344 15.95 -1.43 9.69
N HIS A 345 16.88 -1.84 8.83
CA HIS A 345 17.63 -0.99 7.92
C HIS A 345 16.83 -0.76 6.65
N THR A 346 16.41 0.50 6.42
CA THR A 346 15.56 0.81 5.25
C THR A 346 16.35 0.87 3.95
N GLY A 347 17.66 1.14 4.03
CA GLY A 347 18.50 1.49 2.89
C GLY A 347 18.27 2.90 2.34
N ASP A 348 17.30 3.64 2.89
CA ASP A 348 17.02 5.02 2.50
C ASP A 348 17.81 5.99 3.36
N LEU A 349 18.30 7.08 2.75
CA LEU A 349 19.00 8.15 3.45
C LEU A 349 18.03 9.25 3.84
N GLY A 350 18.28 9.87 5.00
CA GLY A 350 17.51 10.98 5.51
C GLY A 350 18.31 11.92 6.40
N VAL A 351 17.68 13.00 6.84
CA VAL A 351 18.17 13.95 7.83
C VAL A 351 17.17 14.08 8.96
N VAL A 352 17.61 14.56 10.12
CA VAL A 352 16.71 14.94 11.22
C VAL A 352 16.69 16.44 11.35
N HIS A 353 15.52 17.05 11.28
CA HIS A 353 15.34 18.48 11.51
C HIS A 353 15.33 18.82 13.01
N PRO A 354 15.62 20.10 13.41
CA PRO A 354 15.62 20.52 14.81
C PRO A 354 14.29 20.28 15.56
N ASP A 355 13.18 20.20 14.85
CA ASP A 355 11.86 19.91 15.39
C ASP A 355 11.53 18.40 15.46
N GLY A 356 12.51 17.53 15.15
CA GLY A 356 12.38 16.07 15.21
C GLY A 356 11.77 15.41 13.97
N TYR A 357 11.40 16.19 12.96
CA TYR A 357 10.92 15.62 11.67
C TYR A 357 12.09 15.07 10.88
N ILE A 358 11.86 13.93 10.19
CA ILE A 358 12.81 13.45 9.19
C ILE A 358 12.47 14.03 7.81
N GLY A 359 13.50 14.20 6.97
CA GLY A 359 13.39 14.73 5.61
C GLY A 359 14.33 14.04 4.63
#